data_b7a876f6b9759b858e05c703562690d9
#
_entry.id   b7a876f6b9759b858e05c703562690d9
#
_cell.length_a   1.000
_cell.length_b   1.000
_cell.length_c   1.000
_cell.angle_alpha   90.00
_cell.angle_beta   90.00
_cell.angle_gamma   90.00
#
_symmetry.space_group_name_H-M   'P 1'
#
loop_
_entity.id
_entity.type
_entity.pdbx_description
1 polymer ?
#
loop_
_entity_poly.entity_id
_entity_poly.type
_entity_poly.pdbx_seq_one_letter_code
_entity_poly.pdbx_strand_id
1 'polypeptide(L)'
;MSDHAYWQVDVFARQAFKGNPLAVIADADHLSDAMMAQIANWTNLSETTFLLRPTTPEASYRVRIFTPAHELPFAGHPTLGTASVWASLPGNSHNGTIIQECGVGLVRVKVEDELFSFAAPPRKKSGRLNDAEYTQALAALNLTSEMVLDAAWGDNGPGWQVLHLRDQTVLRGIKPDWQAIGEAKYGVVAACAEGSETQFELRAFAGGGQGYEDPVTGSLNASIAQWLIEREIAPSRYLASQGAALGRDGRIVVESEGNTIWIGGLVTPRITGTISI
;
A
#
# COMPACT_ATOMS: atom_id res chain seq x y z
N MET A 1 -33.11 0.12 6.16
CA MET A 1 -32.02 0.67 5.36
C MET A 1 -31.51 1.91 6.08
N SER A 2 -30.22 2.00 6.31
CA SER A 2 -29.57 3.17 6.88
C SER A 2 -28.64 3.78 5.83
N ASP A 3 -28.59 5.11 5.79
CA ASP A 3 -27.69 5.83 4.88
C ASP A 3 -26.38 6.14 5.60
N HIS A 4 -25.26 5.78 4.96
CA HIS A 4 -23.93 6.02 5.45
C HIS A 4 -23.18 6.94 4.51
N ALA A 5 -22.38 7.84 5.05
CA ALA A 5 -21.50 8.66 4.24
C ALA A 5 -20.42 7.79 3.57
N TYR A 6 -20.22 8.02 2.27
CA TYR A 6 -19.36 7.25 1.38
C TYR A 6 -18.38 8.15 0.66
N TRP A 7 -17.14 7.75 0.64
CA TRP A 7 -16.08 8.34 -0.19
C TRP A 7 -15.40 7.28 -1.03
N GLN A 8 -15.06 7.63 -2.25
CA GLN A 8 -14.03 6.93 -3.00
C GLN A 8 -12.88 7.90 -3.22
N VAL A 9 -11.74 7.58 -2.62
CA VAL A 9 -10.54 8.42 -2.67
C VAL A 9 -9.48 7.80 -3.56
N ASP A 10 -8.62 8.63 -4.14
CA ASP A 10 -7.49 8.24 -4.97
C ASP A 10 -6.21 8.48 -4.16
N VAL A 11 -5.53 7.41 -3.78
CA VAL A 11 -4.39 7.45 -2.87
C VAL A 11 -3.09 7.36 -3.66
N PHE A 12 -2.07 8.11 -3.26
CA PHE A 12 -0.75 8.19 -3.90
C PHE A 12 -0.71 8.86 -5.27
N ALA A 13 -1.71 9.64 -5.66
CA ALA A 13 -1.69 10.28 -6.97
C ALA A 13 -1.87 11.79 -6.92
N ARG A 14 -1.09 12.51 -7.73
CA ARG A 14 -1.26 13.94 -8.00
C ARG A 14 -2.33 14.20 -9.04
N GLN A 15 -2.43 13.32 -10.04
CA GLN A 15 -3.44 13.40 -11.11
C GLN A 15 -4.64 12.51 -10.79
N ALA A 16 -5.82 12.94 -11.22
CA ALA A 16 -7.06 12.21 -11.02
C ALA A 16 -6.99 10.80 -11.64
N PHE A 17 -7.44 9.80 -10.88
CA PHE A 17 -7.57 8.40 -11.28
C PHE A 17 -6.22 7.71 -11.60
N LYS A 18 -5.12 8.23 -11.06
CA LYS A 18 -3.77 7.71 -11.29
C LYS A 18 -3.16 7.01 -10.08
N GLY A 19 -3.84 7.00 -8.94
CA GLY A 19 -3.42 6.31 -7.72
C GLY A 19 -4.10 4.95 -7.52
N ASN A 20 -4.19 4.56 -6.25
CA ASN A 20 -4.90 3.37 -5.82
C ASN A 20 -6.26 3.78 -5.21
N PRO A 21 -7.40 3.39 -5.82
CA PRO A 21 -8.71 3.77 -5.33
C PRO A 21 -9.06 3.04 -4.03
N LEU A 22 -9.70 3.75 -3.10
CA LEU A 22 -10.20 3.22 -1.84
C LEU A 22 -11.62 3.70 -1.60
N ALA A 23 -12.52 2.78 -1.24
CA ALA A 23 -13.81 3.13 -0.66
C ALA A 23 -13.70 3.28 0.85
N VAL A 24 -14.27 4.36 1.39
CA VAL A 24 -14.35 4.63 2.84
C VAL A 24 -15.82 4.86 3.20
N ILE A 25 -16.33 4.08 4.16
CA ILE A 25 -17.69 4.17 4.67
C ILE A 25 -17.62 4.61 6.14
N ALA A 26 -18.24 5.75 6.46
CA ALA A 26 -18.26 6.28 7.82
C ALA A 26 -19.48 5.80 8.61
N ASP A 27 -19.40 6.01 9.94
CA ASP A 27 -20.45 5.64 10.91
C ASP A 27 -20.85 4.15 10.83
N ALA A 28 -19.84 3.30 10.66
CA ALA A 28 -20.01 1.87 10.40
C ALA A 28 -20.12 0.99 11.67
N ASP A 29 -20.21 1.58 12.87
CA ASP A 29 -20.17 0.86 14.16
C ASP A 29 -21.24 -0.23 14.31
N HIS A 30 -22.36 -0.09 13.64
CA HIS A 30 -23.49 -1.05 13.72
C HIS A 30 -23.54 -2.04 12.55
N LEU A 31 -22.62 -1.95 11.60
CA LEU A 31 -22.54 -2.93 10.52
C LEU A 31 -21.94 -4.24 11.01
N SER A 32 -22.56 -5.35 10.63
CA SER A 32 -22.02 -6.68 10.94
C SER A 32 -20.80 -7.00 10.07
N ASP A 33 -19.96 -7.93 10.54
CA ASP A 33 -18.81 -8.45 9.80
C ASP A 33 -19.21 -8.95 8.41
N ALA A 34 -20.32 -9.68 8.32
CA ALA A 34 -20.86 -10.20 7.07
C ALA A 34 -21.27 -9.08 6.10
N MET A 35 -21.86 -7.99 6.61
CA MET A 35 -22.26 -6.84 5.79
C MET A 35 -21.01 -6.09 5.28
N MET A 36 -20.01 -5.86 6.12
CA MET A 36 -18.74 -5.22 5.71
C MET A 36 -18.05 -6.05 4.62
N ALA A 37 -17.96 -7.36 4.80
CA ALA A 37 -17.38 -8.27 3.80
C ALA A 37 -18.19 -8.26 2.47
N GLN A 38 -19.52 -8.25 2.54
CA GLN A 38 -20.38 -8.21 1.37
C GLN A 38 -20.22 -6.91 0.60
N ILE A 39 -20.14 -5.77 1.27
CA ILE A 39 -19.91 -4.46 0.64
C ILE A 39 -18.54 -4.43 -0.04
N ALA A 40 -17.49 -4.88 0.66
CA ALA A 40 -16.16 -4.93 0.08
C ALA A 40 -16.07 -5.84 -1.15
N ASN A 41 -16.73 -6.99 -1.12
CA ASN A 41 -16.84 -7.87 -2.28
C ASN A 41 -17.58 -7.20 -3.44
N TRP A 42 -18.71 -6.52 -3.17
CA TRP A 42 -19.52 -5.87 -4.20
C TRP A 42 -18.83 -4.65 -4.82
N THR A 43 -18.15 -3.81 -4.03
CA THR A 43 -17.40 -2.66 -4.55
C THR A 43 -16.24 -3.08 -5.43
N ASN A 44 -15.67 -4.26 -5.17
CA ASN A 44 -14.61 -4.90 -5.95
C ASN A 44 -13.38 -4.01 -6.17
N LEU A 45 -13.08 -3.16 -5.19
CA LEU A 45 -11.82 -2.42 -5.10
C LEU A 45 -10.76 -3.28 -4.40
N SER A 46 -9.48 -2.91 -4.52
CA SER A 46 -8.41 -3.60 -3.77
C SER A 46 -8.76 -3.72 -2.30
N GLU A 47 -9.24 -2.62 -1.70
CA GLU A 47 -9.81 -2.59 -0.35
C GLU A 47 -10.97 -1.61 -0.23
N THR A 48 -11.82 -1.90 0.77
CA THR A 48 -12.87 -1.03 1.30
C THR A 48 -12.68 -0.90 2.80
N THR A 49 -12.75 0.31 3.33
CA THR A 49 -12.60 0.58 4.76
C THR A 49 -13.89 1.05 5.40
N PHE A 50 -14.01 0.70 6.67
CA PHE A 50 -15.12 1.07 7.53
C PHE A 50 -14.57 1.86 8.71
N LEU A 51 -14.97 3.13 8.77
CA LEU A 51 -14.58 4.06 9.82
C LEU A 51 -15.52 3.89 11.01
N LEU A 52 -14.93 3.62 12.17
CA LEU A 52 -15.63 3.33 13.42
C LEU A 52 -15.11 4.23 14.56
N ARG A 53 -15.86 4.27 15.66
CA ARG A 53 -15.40 4.91 16.89
C ARG A 53 -14.21 4.13 17.46
N PRO A 54 -13.23 4.83 18.03
CA PRO A 54 -12.10 4.19 18.68
C PRO A 54 -12.54 3.42 19.93
N THR A 55 -11.83 2.34 20.27
CA THR A 55 -12.05 1.59 21.52
C THR A 55 -11.06 1.98 22.62
N THR A 56 -10.05 2.79 22.29
CA THR A 56 -9.06 3.34 23.23
C THR A 56 -8.99 4.87 23.11
N PRO A 57 -8.79 5.60 24.21
CA PRO A 57 -8.73 7.06 24.19
C PRO A 57 -7.52 7.64 23.45
N GLU A 58 -6.48 6.83 23.21
CA GLU A 58 -5.29 7.23 22.46
C GLU A 58 -5.55 7.29 20.94
N ALA A 59 -6.56 6.59 20.44
CA ALA A 59 -6.88 6.55 19.02
C ALA A 59 -7.80 7.69 18.60
N SER A 60 -7.53 8.26 17.43
CA SER A 60 -8.39 9.24 16.79
C SER A 60 -9.64 8.58 16.20
N TYR A 61 -9.47 7.40 15.64
CA TYR A 61 -10.55 6.57 15.09
C TYR A 61 -10.11 5.11 15.04
N ARG A 62 -11.08 4.22 14.83
CA ARG A 62 -10.84 2.82 14.50
C ARG A 62 -11.22 2.55 13.06
N VAL A 63 -10.46 1.67 12.39
CA VAL A 63 -10.75 1.23 11.03
C VAL A 63 -10.76 -0.29 10.93
N ARG A 64 -11.68 -0.81 10.12
CA ARG A 64 -11.65 -2.18 9.62
C ARG A 64 -11.42 -2.14 8.11
N ILE A 65 -10.57 -3.02 7.61
CA ILE A 65 -10.06 -3.02 6.24
C ILE A 65 -10.41 -4.35 5.60
N PHE A 66 -11.17 -4.32 4.52
CA PHE A 66 -11.61 -5.53 3.83
C PHE A 66 -11.17 -5.52 2.37
N THR A 67 -10.59 -6.63 1.92
CA THR A 67 -10.48 -6.97 0.50
C THR A 67 -11.81 -7.58 0.02
N PRO A 68 -12.01 -7.82 -1.28
CA PRO A 68 -13.16 -8.60 -1.75
C PRO A 68 -13.28 -10.01 -1.17
N ALA A 69 -12.19 -10.57 -0.60
CA ALA A 69 -12.12 -11.95 -0.11
C ALA A 69 -12.05 -12.08 1.41
N HIS A 70 -11.39 -11.17 2.11
CA HIS A 70 -11.16 -11.29 3.56
C HIS A 70 -10.78 -9.95 4.20
N GLU A 71 -10.85 -9.89 5.54
CA GLU A 71 -10.39 -8.74 6.32
C GLU A 71 -8.88 -8.75 6.49
N LEU A 72 -8.26 -7.56 6.41
CA LEU A 72 -6.84 -7.33 6.66
C LEU A 72 -6.64 -6.64 8.01
N PRO A 73 -5.64 -7.05 8.79
CA PRO A 73 -5.33 -6.38 10.06
C PRO A 73 -4.72 -4.99 9.85
N PHE A 74 -4.10 -4.76 8.69
CA PHE A 74 -3.49 -3.48 8.28
C PHE A 74 -3.24 -3.46 6.77
N ALA A 75 -3.38 -2.28 6.16
CA ALA A 75 -2.93 -2.01 4.79
C ALA A 75 -2.57 -0.52 4.63
N GLY A 76 -1.50 -0.23 3.85
CA GLY A 76 -0.91 1.11 3.79
C GLY A 76 -1.79 2.16 3.14
N HIS A 77 -2.21 1.95 1.85
CA HIS A 77 -3.05 2.94 1.19
C HIS A 77 -4.44 3.11 1.83
N PRO A 78 -5.07 2.05 2.38
CA PRO A 78 -6.29 2.19 3.17
C PRO A 78 -6.11 3.06 4.42
N THR A 79 -4.97 2.95 5.10
CA THR A 79 -4.65 3.81 6.25
C THR A 79 -4.61 5.29 5.84
N LEU A 80 -3.91 5.63 4.76
CA LEU A 80 -3.81 7.02 4.30
C LEU A 80 -5.16 7.57 3.83
N GLY A 81 -5.89 6.79 3.03
CA GLY A 81 -7.19 7.19 2.51
C GLY A 81 -8.22 7.40 3.63
N THR A 82 -8.28 6.48 4.61
CA THR A 82 -9.19 6.61 5.75
C THR A 82 -8.81 7.78 6.66
N ALA A 83 -7.51 8.00 6.92
CA ALA A 83 -7.04 9.15 7.70
C ALA A 83 -7.42 10.48 7.06
N SER A 84 -7.29 10.59 5.73
CA SER A 84 -7.70 11.79 4.98
C SER A 84 -9.22 12.03 5.07
N VAL A 85 -10.04 10.99 4.92
CA VAL A 85 -11.49 11.12 5.09
C VAL A 85 -11.82 11.52 6.53
N TRP A 86 -11.24 10.86 7.54
CA TRP A 86 -11.48 11.21 8.95
C TRP A 86 -11.11 12.67 9.23
N ALA A 87 -9.96 13.14 8.74
CA ALA A 87 -9.53 14.53 8.93
C ALA A 87 -10.47 15.55 8.28
N SER A 88 -11.20 15.17 7.22
CA SER A 88 -12.14 16.02 6.51
C SER A 88 -13.53 16.09 7.18
N LEU A 89 -13.83 15.19 8.13
CA LEU A 89 -15.13 15.15 8.79
C LEU A 89 -15.30 16.33 9.77
N PRO A 90 -16.50 16.93 9.85
CA PRO A 90 -16.78 18.02 10.78
C PRO A 90 -16.51 17.65 12.24
N GLY A 91 -15.85 18.54 12.96
CA GLY A 91 -15.52 18.36 14.39
C GLY A 91 -14.24 17.57 14.66
N ASN A 92 -13.66 16.93 13.68
CA ASN A 92 -12.36 16.29 13.83
C ASN A 92 -11.23 17.31 13.70
N SER A 93 -10.20 17.14 14.51
CA SER A 93 -9.01 17.99 14.50
C SER A 93 -7.76 17.14 14.76
N HIS A 94 -6.65 17.57 14.20
CA HIS A 94 -5.33 16.99 14.46
C HIS A 94 -4.27 18.08 14.47
N ASN A 95 -3.18 17.84 15.16
CA ASN A 95 -2.02 18.72 15.24
C ASN A 95 -0.82 18.15 14.46
N GLY A 96 -1.07 17.69 13.24
CA GLY A 96 -0.07 17.04 12.40
C GLY A 96 0.06 15.51 12.63
N THR A 97 -0.70 14.95 13.57
CA THR A 97 -0.68 13.51 13.87
C THR A 97 -2.10 12.97 14.08
N ILE A 98 -2.38 11.84 13.47
CA ILE A 98 -3.61 11.05 13.63
C ILE A 98 -3.19 9.66 14.12
N ILE A 99 -3.92 9.10 15.07
CA ILE A 99 -3.69 7.75 15.58
C ILE A 99 -4.83 6.85 15.11
N GLN A 100 -4.51 5.93 14.22
CA GLN A 100 -5.44 4.92 13.73
C GLN A 100 -5.39 3.69 14.63
N GLU A 101 -6.54 3.21 15.11
CA GLU A 101 -6.70 1.88 15.71
C GLU A 101 -7.11 0.88 14.62
N CYS A 102 -6.41 -0.25 14.50
CA CYS A 102 -6.72 -1.31 13.55
C CYS A 102 -6.26 -2.69 14.09
N GLY A 103 -6.36 -3.73 13.28
CA GLY A 103 -6.02 -5.09 13.69
C GLY A 103 -4.58 -5.33 14.16
N VAL A 104 -3.63 -4.46 13.82
CA VAL A 104 -2.25 -4.51 14.33
C VAL A 104 -2.03 -3.60 15.55
N GLY A 105 -3.06 -2.95 16.06
CA GLY A 105 -2.99 -1.98 17.16
C GLY A 105 -2.99 -0.54 16.67
N LEU A 106 -2.26 0.33 17.37
CA LEU A 106 -2.21 1.75 17.07
C LEU A 106 -1.15 2.07 16.01
N VAL A 107 -1.56 2.76 14.96
CA VAL A 107 -0.70 3.20 13.86
C VAL A 107 -0.69 4.72 13.80
N ARG A 108 0.50 5.31 13.82
CA ARG A 108 0.67 6.75 13.66
C ARG A 108 0.61 7.14 12.19
N VAL A 109 -0.16 8.17 11.89
CA VAL A 109 -0.21 8.83 10.59
C VAL A 109 0.19 10.29 10.78
N LYS A 110 1.27 10.70 10.12
CA LYS A 110 1.65 12.11 10.02
C LYS A 110 0.80 12.79 8.95
N VAL A 111 0.46 14.05 9.18
CA VAL A 111 -0.24 14.90 8.22
C VAL A 111 0.54 16.20 8.07
N GLU A 112 1.04 16.44 6.88
CA GLU A 112 1.75 17.66 6.48
C GLU A 112 1.06 18.22 5.24
N ASP A 113 0.28 19.28 5.41
CA ASP A 113 -0.61 19.80 4.38
C ASP A 113 -1.58 18.73 3.85
N GLU A 114 -1.46 18.34 2.59
CA GLU A 114 -2.26 17.27 1.95
C GLU A 114 -1.54 15.91 1.89
N LEU A 115 -0.33 15.83 2.45
CA LEU A 115 0.48 14.61 2.49
C LEU A 115 0.17 13.83 3.77
N PHE A 116 -0.31 12.61 3.60
CA PHE A 116 -0.51 11.64 4.68
C PHE A 116 0.60 10.60 4.63
N SER A 117 1.20 10.27 5.78
CA SER A 117 2.29 9.29 5.86
C SER A 117 2.11 8.36 7.06
N PHE A 118 2.18 7.06 6.86
CA PHE A 118 2.15 6.09 7.95
C PHE A 118 3.56 5.59 8.29
N ALA A 119 3.77 5.24 9.56
CA ALA A 119 4.99 4.58 9.99
C ALA A 119 5.01 3.12 9.48
N ALA A 120 6.04 2.76 8.74
CA ALA A 120 6.21 1.40 8.22
C ALA A 120 6.27 0.39 9.38
N PRO A 121 5.47 -0.69 9.34
CA PRO A 121 5.60 -1.75 10.33
C PRO A 121 6.97 -2.45 10.21
N PRO A 122 7.48 -3.03 11.30
CA PRO A 122 8.73 -3.77 11.26
C PRO A 122 8.64 -4.98 10.34
N ARG A 123 9.75 -5.33 9.69
CA ARG A 123 9.84 -6.56 8.90
C ARG A 123 9.73 -7.79 9.82
N LYS A 124 8.88 -8.73 9.46
CA LYS A 124 8.70 -10.04 10.12
C LYS A 124 9.70 -11.07 9.60
N LYS A 125 10.05 -10.98 8.31
CA LYS A 125 11.05 -11.82 7.65
C LYS A 125 11.92 -10.96 6.74
N SER A 126 13.24 -11.12 6.85
CA SER A 126 14.26 -10.43 6.06
C SER A 126 15.41 -11.38 5.72
N GLY A 127 16.40 -10.92 4.95
CA GLY A 127 17.52 -11.70 4.52
C GLY A 127 17.35 -12.25 3.09
N ARG A 128 18.38 -12.90 2.56
CA ARG A 128 18.41 -13.38 1.18
C ARG A 128 17.35 -14.47 0.94
N LEU A 129 16.80 -14.50 -0.27
CA LEU A 129 16.04 -15.64 -0.74
C LEU A 129 16.98 -16.86 -0.85
N ASN A 130 16.49 -18.05 -0.52
CA ASN A 130 17.23 -19.26 -0.81
C ASN A 130 17.18 -19.59 -2.33
N ASP A 131 17.99 -20.53 -2.78
CA ASP A 131 18.13 -20.85 -4.21
C ASP A 131 16.81 -21.28 -4.86
N ALA A 132 15.96 -22.01 -4.14
CA ALA A 132 14.66 -22.44 -4.64
C ALA A 132 13.68 -21.27 -4.74
N GLU A 133 13.59 -20.40 -3.71
CA GLU A 133 12.79 -19.19 -3.70
C GLU A 133 13.22 -18.24 -4.82
N TYR A 134 14.54 -18.06 -5.00
CA TYR A 134 15.09 -17.21 -6.05
C TYR A 134 14.78 -17.75 -7.45
N THR A 135 15.00 -19.04 -7.68
CA THR A 135 14.69 -19.69 -8.96
C THR A 135 13.21 -19.59 -9.31
N GLN A 136 12.33 -19.79 -8.31
CA GLN A 136 10.89 -19.63 -8.47
C GLN A 136 10.51 -18.19 -8.82
N ALA A 137 11.10 -17.20 -8.15
CA ALA A 137 10.85 -15.78 -8.44
C ALA A 137 11.25 -15.41 -9.87
N LEU A 138 12.42 -15.89 -10.35
CA LEU A 138 12.87 -15.68 -11.73
C LEU A 138 11.88 -16.28 -12.73
N ALA A 139 11.47 -17.54 -12.52
CA ALA A 139 10.50 -18.20 -13.40
C ALA A 139 9.14 -17.48 -13.41
N ALA A 140 8.62 -17.12 -12.23
CA ALA A 140 7.33 -16.44 -12.07
C ALA A 140 7.27 -15.06 -12.74
N LEU A 141 8.40 -14.36 -12.79
CA LEU A 141 8.49 -13.02 -13.37
C LEU A 141 9.11 -12.98 -14.78
N ASN A 142 9.42 -14.15 -15.35
CA ASN A 142 10.11 -14.28 -16.64
C ASN A 142 11.42 -13.48 -16.69
N LEU A 143 12.23 -13.60 -15.63
CA LEU A 143 13.52 -12.93 -15.48
C LEU A 143 14.67 -13.93 -15.61
N THR A 144 15.84 -13.43 -15.99
CA THR A 144 17.11 -14.14 -15.89
C THR A 144 17.97 -13.57 -14.75
N SER A 145 18.95 -14.32 -14.27
CA SER A 145 19.82 -13.89 -13.18
C SER A 145 20.58 -12.58 -13.48
N GLU A 146 20.95 -12.36 -14.76
CA GLU A 146 21.66 -11.14 -15.19
C GLU A 146 20.79 -9.88 -15.12
N MET A 147 19.47 -10.04 -15.02
CA MET A 147 18.51 -8.93 -14.88
C MET A 147 18.33 -8.48 -13.43
N VAL A 148 18.80 -9.29 -12.46
CA VAL A 148 18.60 -9.07 -11.02
C VAL A 148 19.92 -8.72 -10.35
N LEU A 149 19.97 -7.59 -9.66
CA LEU A 149 21.12 -7.13 -8.89
C LEU A 149 21.17 -7.78 -7.51
N ASP A 150 20.02 -7.90 -6.84
CA ASP A 150 19.88 -8.52 -5.52
C ASP A 150 18.43 -8.96 -5.28
N ALA A 151 18.23 -9.90 -4.35
CA ALA A 151 16.92 -10.39 -3.98
C ALA A 151 16.87 -10.76 -2.49
N ALA A 152 15.74 -10.42 -1.83
CA ALA A 152 15.57 -10.62 -0.40
C ALA A 152 14.13 -10.83 0.03
N TRP A 153 13.93 -11.34 1.22
CA TRP A 153 12.67 -11.23 1.93
C TRP A 153 12.49 -9.79 2.44
N GLY A 154 11.34 -9.22 2.16
CA GLY A 154 10.88 -7.93 2.66
C GLY A 154 9.50 -8.06 3.30
N ASP A 155 9.26 -9.14 4.07
CA ASP A 155 7.96 -9.38 4.65
C ASP A 155 7.72 -8.50 5.89
N ASN A 156 6.79 -7.59 5.77
CA ASN A 156 6.25 -6.77 6.87
C ASN A 156 4.78 -7.12 7.17
N GLY A 157 4.32 -8.29 6.72
CA GLY A 157 2.98 -8.82 6.93
C GLY A 157 2.43 -9.58 5.73
N PRO A 158 2.44 -9.02 4.52
CA PRO A 158 1.91 -9.68 3.32
C PRO A 158 2.76 -10.84 2.77
N GLY A 159 4.03 -10.95 3.14
CA GLY A 159 4.93 -12.00 2.63
C GLY A 159 5.69 -11.59 1.36
N TRP A 160 6.11 -10.32 1.23
CA TRP A 160 6.83 -9.85 0.05
C TRP A 160 8.20 -10.51 -0.10
N GLN A 161 8.46 -11.07 -1.28
CA GLN A 161 9.77 -11.37 -1.81
C GLN A 161 10.16 -10.25 -2.79
N VAL A 162 11.27 -9.57 -2.56
CA VAL A 162 11.64 -8.36 -3.29
C VAL A 162 12.89 -8.60 -4.15
N LEU A 163 12.87 -8.09 -5.39
CA LEU A 163 13.98 -8.17 -6.33
C LEU A 163 14.38 -6.77 -6.77
N HIS A 164 15.66 -6.44 -6.64
CA HIS A 164 16.27 -5.23 -7.21
C HIS A 164 16.74 -5.54 -8.61
N LEU A 165 16.15 -4.88 -9.59
CA LEU A 165 16.42 -5.12 -11.00
C LEU A 165 17.46 -4.15 -11.53
N ARG A 166 18.15 -4.55 -12.59
CA ARG A 166 19.23 -3.79 -13.21
C ARG A 166 18.80 -2.39 -13.70
N ASP A 167 17.62 -2.29 -14.28
CA ASP A 167 17.11 -1.04 -14.85
C ASP A 167 15.58 -1.04 -15.04
N GLN A 168 15.02 0.13 -15.34
CA GLN A 168 13.59 0.32 -15.59
C GLN A 168 13.08 -0.43 -16.83
N THR A 169 13.94 -0.67 -17.82
CA THR A 169 13.56 -1.40 -19.05
C THR A 169 13.20 -2.84 -18.70
N VAL A 170 14.03 -3.48 -17.87
CA VAL A 170 13.76 -4.81 -17.33
C VAL A 170 12.47 -4.81 -16.53
N LEU A 171 12.32 -3.86 -15.58
CA LEU A 171 11.14 -3.75 -14.73
C LEU A 171 9.85 -3.61 -15.54
N ARG A 172 9.83 -2.71 -16.51
CA ARG A 172 8.67 -2.44 -17.38
C ARG A 172 8.37 -3.58 -18.34
N GLY A 173 9.39 -4.36 -18.71
CA GLY A 173 9.29 -5.52 -19.59
C GLY A 173 8.70 -6.78 -18.94
N ILE A 174 8.55 -6.81 -17.61
CA ILE A 174 8.04 -7.99 -16.89
C ILE A 174 6.62 -8.32 -17.36
N LYS A 175 6.44 -9.58 -17.75
CA LYS A 175 5.15 -10.23 -18.00
C LYS A 175 5.02 -11.40 -17.03
N PRO A 176 4.28 -11.23 -15.92
CA PRO A 176 4.22 -12.24 -14.87
C PRO A 176 3.51 -13.51 -15.37
N ASP A 177 4.03 -14.65 -14.99
CA ASP A 177 3.32 -15.92 -15.10
C ASP A 177 2.50 -16.14 -13.81
N TRP A 178 1.22 -15.82 -13.86
CA TRP A 178 0.33 -15.89 -12.71
C TRP A 178 0.17 -17.30 -12.16
N GLN A 179 0.32 -18.33 -12.99
CA GLN A 179 0.28 -19.71 -12.55
C GLN A 179 1.56 -20.04 -11.75
N ALA A 180 2.72 -19.60 -12.23
CA ALA A 180 4.00 -19.80 -11.54
C ALA A 180 4.12 -18.97 -10.26
N ILE A 181 3.47 -17.80 -10.18
CA ILE A 181 3.39 -16.99 -8.95
C ILE A 181 2.66 -17.78 -7.85
N GLY A 182 1.57 -18.48 -8.17
CA GLY A 182 0.80 -19.25 -7.19
C GLY A 182 0.27 -18.38 -6.05
N GLU A 183 0.67 -18.65 -4.82
CA GLU A 183 0.30 -17.86 -3.62
C GLU A 183 1.37 -16.82 -3.23
N ALA A 184 2.50 -16.79 -3.92
CA ALA A 184 3.61 -15.90 -3.60
C ALA A 184 3.28 -14.43 -3.89
N LYS A 185 4.03 -13.54 -3.27
CA LYS A 185 3.96 -12.09 -3.53
C LYS A 185 5.33 -11.57 -3.86
N TYR A 186 5.47 -11.01 -5.04
CA TYR A 186 6.72 -10.47 -5.55
C TYR A 186 6.64 -8.96 -5.72
N GLY A 187 7.61 -8.27 -5.14
CA GLY A 187 7.87 -6.87 -5.39
C GLY A 187 9.14 -6.71 -6.21
N VAL A 188 9.10 -5.85 -7.20
CA VAL A 188 10.30 -5.51 -7.96
C VAL A 188 10.56 -4.02 -7.88
N VAL A 189 11.83 -3.63 -7.88
CA VAL A 189 12.28 -2.26 -7.86
C VAL A 189 13.45 -2.06 -8.81
N ALA A 190 13.49 -0.93 -9.51
CA ALA A 190 14.63 -0.49 -10.29
C ALA A 190 14.90 0.99 -10.04
N ALA A 191 16.18 1.38 -10.08
CA ALA A 191 16.55 2.79 -10.06
C ALA A 191 16.08 3.47 -11.36
N CYS A 192 15.58 4.70 -11.23
CA CYS A 192 15.24 5.54 -12.35
C CYS A 192 16.49 6.19 -12.96
N ALA A 193 16.38 6.67 -14.20
CA ALA A 193 17.47 7.40 -14.83
C ALA A 193 17.81 8.67 -14.03
N GLU A 194 19.09 9.06 -14.06
CA GLU A 194 19.56 10.30 -13.43
C GLU A 194 18.76 11.51 -13.93
N GLY A 195 18.37 12.40 -13.02
CA GLY A 195 17.55 13.57 -13.33
C GLY A 195 16.04 13.29 -13.43
N SER A 196 15.58 12.04 -13.23
CA SER A 196 14.17 11.72 -13.15
C SER A 196 13.52 12.33 -11.90
N GLU A 197 12.23 12.64 -11.99
CA GLU A 197 11.44 13.11 -10.82
C GLU A 197 11.48 12.08 -9.69
N THR A 198 11.35 10.79 -10.01
CA THR A 198 11.39 9.69 -9.06
C THR A 198 12.74 8.99 -9.09
N GLN A 199 13.20 8.52 -7.91
CA GLN A 199 14.46 7.80 -7.78
C GLN A 199 14.32 6.31 -8.06
N PHE A 200 13.13 5.75 -7.77
CA PHE A 200 12.84 4.33 -7.98
C PHE A 200 11.48 4.14 -8.63
N GLU A 201 11.37 3.11 -9.46
CA GLU A 201 10.11 2.59 -9.99
C GLU A 201 9.88 1.18 -9.45
N LEU A 202 8.63 0.90 -9.04
CA LEU A 202 8.24 -0.38 -8.45
C LEU A 202 7.08 -1.02 -9.22
N ARG A 203 6.98 -2.35 -9.10
CA ARG A 203 5.79 -3.12 -9.43
C ARG A 203 5.51 -4.17 -8.38
N ALA A 204 4.24 -4.48 -8.14
CA ALA A 204 3.76 -5.40 -7.11
C ALA A 204 2.88 -6.48 -7.72
N PHE A 205 3.28 -7.73 -7.58
CA PHE A 205 2.56 -8.90 -8.08
C PHE A 205 2.07 -9.74 -6.90
N ALA A 206 0.77 -9.79 -6.69
CA ALA A 206 0.15 -10.57 -5.62
C ALA A 206 -0.47 -11.83 -6.18
N GLY A 207 -0.01 -12.97 -5.69
CA GLY A 207 -0.59 -14.28 -5.98
C GLY A 207 -1.87 -14.53 -5.18
N GLY A 208 -2.46 -15.69 -5.41
CA GLY A 208 -3.75 -16.11 -4.86
C GLY A 208 -4.90 -15.91 -5.84
N GLY A 209 -5.77 -16.89 -5.95
CA GLY A 209 -6.86 -16.87 -6.93
C GLY A 209 -6.36 -16.75 -8.37
N GLN A 210 -6.72 -15.67 -9.07
CA GLN A 210 -6.23 -15.40 -10.42
C GLN A 210 -4.93 -14.59 -10.44
N GLY A 211 -4.46 -14.11 -9.28
CA GLY A 211 -3.36 -13.17 -9.16
C GLY A 211 -3.69 -11.78 -9.74
N TYR A 212 -2.98 -10.76 -9.29
CA TYR A 212 -3.14 -9.40 -9.80
C TYR A 212 -1.87 -8.56 -9.57
N GLU A 213 -1.72 -7.52 -10.37
CA GLU A 213 -0.75 -6.46 -10.11
C GLU A 213 -1.45 -5.33 -9.33
N ASP A 214 -0.90 -4.97 -8.15
CA ASP A 214 -1.45 -3.89 -7.35
C ASP A 214 -0.93 -2.54 -7.86
N PRO A 215 -1.83 -1.56 -8.13
CA PRO A 215 -1.44 -0.30 -8.74
C PRO A 215 -0.47 0.55 -7.92
N VAL A 216 -0.66 0.66 -6.59
CA VAL A 216 0.26 1.37 -5.71
C VAL A 216 0.20 0.76 -4.31
N THR A 217 1.32 0.18 -3.87
CA THR A 217 1.37 -0.71 -2.72
C THR A 217 2.17 -0.11 -1.56
N GLY A 218 1.48 0.40 -0.55
CA GLY A 218 2.13 1.00 0.62
C GLY A 218 3.05 0.03 1.38
N SER A 219 2.60 -1.22 1.60
CA SER A 219 3.39 -2.25 2.31
C SER A 219 4.65 -2.66 1.55
N LEU A 220 4.58 -2.78 0.22
CA LEU A 220 5.76 -3.08 -0.60
C LEU A 220 6.76 -1.93 -0.58
N ASN A 221 6.29 -0.69 -0.76
CA ASN A 221 7.15 0.48 -0.70
C ASN A 221 7.86 0.59 0.67
N ALA A 222 7.16 0.27 1.77
CA ALA A 222 7.74 0.21 3.10
C ALA A 222 8.85 -0.86 3.21
N SER A 223 8.59 -2.07 2.72
CA SER A 223 9.55 -3.18 2.72
C SER A 223 10.81 -2.87 1.91
N ILE A 224 10.62 -2.34 0.72
CA ILE A 224 11.72 -1.96 -0.19
C ILE A 224 12.52 -0.80 0.41
N ALA A 225 11.85 0.21 0.98
CA ALA A 225 12.53 1.32 1.63
C ALA A 225 13.42 0.86 2.77
N GLN A 226 12.91 0.01 3.67
CA GLN A 226 13.68 -0.58 4.76
C GLN A 226 14.90 -1.34 4.26
N TRP A 227 14.75 -2.09 3.17
CA TRP A 227 15.83 -2.88 2.60
C TRP A 227 16.88 -2.04 1.88
N LEU A 228 16.47 -1.09 1.02
CA LEU A 228 17.41 -0.28 0.24
C LEU A 228 18.15 0.76 1.09
N ILE A 229 17.48 1.35 2.10
CA ILE A 229 18.13 2.31 3.00
C ILE A 229 19.13 1.59 3.91
N GLU A 230 18.78 0.42 4.47
CA GLU A 230 19.69 -0.40 5.27
C GLU A 230 20.97 -0.79 4.50
N ARG A 231 20.84 -0.95 3.18
CA ARG A 231 21.95 -1.28 2.27
C ARG A 231 22.66 -0.06 1.69
N GLU A 232 22.31 1.15 2.11
CA GLU A 232 22.86 2.41 1.60
C GLU A 232 22.69 2.57 0.06
N ILE A 233 21.68 1.88 -0.53
CA ILE A 233 21.32 2.00 -1.96
C ILE A 233 20.41 3.18 -2.19
N ALA A 234 19.48 3.44 -1.24
CA ALA A 234 18.57 4.57 -1.30
C ALA A 234 18.93 5.64 -0.27
N PRO A 235 18.73 6.94 -0.59
CA PRO A 235 18.86 8.01 0.38
C PRO A 235 17.76 7.94 1.45
N SER A 236 17.91 8.66 2.55
CA SER A 236 16.93 8.73 3.64
C SER A 236 15.59 9.37 3.21
N ARG A 237 15.57 10.12 2.12
CA ARG A 237 14.36 10.70 1.54
C ARG A 237 14.40 10.56 0.03
N TYR A 238 13.31 10.01 -0.54
CA TYR A 238 13.17 9.88 -1.98
C TYR A 238 11.70 9.79 -2.41
N LEU A 239 11.46 9.95 -3.70
CA LEU A 239 10.17 9.74 -4.33
C LEU A 239 10.23 8.47 -5.18
N ALA A 240 9.27 7.58 -4.98
CA ALA A 240 9.10 6.39 -5.80
C ALA A 240 7.87 6.51 -6.71
N SER A 241 7.89 5.76 -7.81
CA SER A 241 6.74 5.62 -8.72
C SER A 241 6.28 4.17 -8.80
N GLN A 242 4.97 3.97 -8.97
CA GLN A 242 4.38 2.65 -9.17
C GLN A 242 3.11 2.74 -10.01
N GLY A 243 2.79 1.66 -10.75
CA GLY A 243 1.52 1.50 -11.44
C GLY A 243 1.52 1.86 -12.92
N ALA A 244 2.66 2.25 -13.51
CA ALA A 244 2.75 2.65 -14.91
C ALA A 244 2.22 1.58 -15.88
N ALA A 245 2.47 0.29 -15.62
CA ALA A 245 1.96 -0.82 -16.42
C ALA A 245 0.42 -0.95 -16.42
N LEU A 246 -0.23 -0.38 -15.40
CA LEU A 246 -1.69 -0.34 -15.24
C LEU A 246 -2.29 1.00 -15.65
N GLY A 247 -1.52 1.88 -16.29
CA GLY A 247 -1.94 3.23 -16.65
C GLY A 247 -2.11 4.17 -15.44
N ARG A 248 -1.54 3.81 -14.29
CA ARG A 248 -1.48 4.63 -13.08
C ARG A 248 -0.19 5.43 -13.04
N ASP A 249 -0.12 6.37 -12.11
CA ASP A 249 1.02 7.25 -11.92
C ASP A 249 1.20 7.55 -10.43
N GLY A 250 1.35 6.48 -9.64
CA GLY A 250 1.53 6.57 -8.20
C GLY A 250 2.82 7.29 -7.84
N ARG A 251 2.75 8.16 -6.83
CA ARG A 251 3.86 8.90 -6.26
C ARG A 251 3.92 8.66 -4.76
N ILE A 252 4.95 7.99 -4.34
CA ILE A 252 5.14 7.56 -2.96
C ILE A 252 6.33 8.31 -2.39
N VAL A 253 6.09 9.12 -1.37
CA VAL A 253 7.15 9.78 -0.59
C VAL A 253 7.65 8.80 0.45
N VAL A 254 8.95 8.57 0.44
CA VAL A 254 9.64 7.78 1.46
C VAL A 254 10.54 8.70 2.25
N GLU A 255 10.45 8.63 3.58
CA GLU A 255 11.30 9.39 4.50
C GLU A 255 11.72 8.53 5.68
N SER A 256 13.02 8.53 5.98
CA SER A 256 13.60 7.86 7.13
C SER A 256 13.95 8.88 8.21
N GLU A 257 13.32 8.76 9.37
CA GLU A 257 13.61 9.57 10.56
C GLU A 257 14.02 8.66 11.72
N GLY A 258 15.29 8.70 12.06
CA GLY A 258 15.86 7.78 13.04
C GLY A 258 15.62 6.33 12.62
N ASN A 259 14.88 5.57 13.41
CA ASN A 259 14.57 4.16 13.14
C ASN A 259 13.18 3.97 12.46
N THR A 260 12.50 5.05 12.11
CA THR A 260 11.16 4.99 11.52
C THR A 260 11.23 5.34 10.04
N ILE A 261 10.69 4.46 9.20
CA ILE A 261 10.44 4.77 7.79
C ILE A 261 8.99 5.22 7.65
N TRP A 262 8.80 6.38 7.05
CA TRP A 262 7.49 6.95 6.73
C TRP A 262 7.19 6.73 5.27
N ILE A 263 5.99 6.24 4.97
CA ILE A 263 5.48 6.03 3.61
C ILE A 263 4.29 6.93 3.42
N GLY A 264 4.42 7.89 2.53
CA GLY A 264 3.45 8.95 2.34
C GLY A 264 3.00 9.15 0.91
N GLY A 265 1.87 9.83 0.76
CA GLY A 265 1.34 10.24 -0.52
C GLY A 265 0.13 11.17 -0.38
N LEU A 266 -0.21 11.81 -1.47
CA LEU A 266 -1.41 12.62 -1.56
C LEU A 266 -2.66 11.74 -1.58
N VAL A 267 -3.73 12.24 -0.99
CA VAL A 267 -5.05 11.59 -1.00
C VAL A 267 -6.07 12.60 -1.51
N THR A 268 -6.79 12.23 -2.56
CA THR A 268 -7.78 13.14 -3.15
C THR A 268 -9.15 12.45 -3.26
N PRO A 269 -10.22 13.01 -2.69
CA PRO A 269 -11.58 12.52 -2.89
C PRO A 269 -11.98 12.62 -4.38
N ARG A 270 -12.61 11.56 -4.90
CA ARG A 270 -13.12 11.50 -6.28
C ARG A 270 -14.62 11.34 -6.34
N ILE A 271 -15.17 10.54 -5.42
CA ILE A 271 -16.60 10.35 -5.30
C ILE A 271 -16.96 10.61 -3.84
N THR A 272 -18.01 11.40 -3.62
CA THR A 272 -18.60 11.63 -2.29
C THR A 272 -20.09 11.52 -2.40
N GLY A 273 -20.72 10.88 -1.42
CA GLY A 273 -22.16 10.66 -1.42
C GLY A 273 -22.60 9.80 -0.24
N THR A 274 -23.63 9.02 -0.46
CA THR A 274 -24.18 8.08 0.52
C THR A 274 -24.29 6.69 -0.07
N ILE A 275 -24.15 5.68 0.78
CA ILE A 275 -24.48 4.29 0.48
C ILE A 275 -25.64 3.87 1.40
N SER A 276 -26.71 3.33 0.81
CA SER A 276 -27.87 2.82 1.55
C SER A 276 -27.68 1.33 1.85
N ILE A 277 -27.68 0.96 3.13
CA ILE A 277 -27.39 -0.39 3.64
C ILE A 277 -28.55 -0.92 4.46
#